data_015920cb4718e63ea77bd704296e6d3c
#
_entry.id   015920cb4718e63ea77bd704296e6d3c
#
_cell.length_a   1.000
_cell.length_b   1.000
_cell.length_c   1.000
_cell.angle_alpha   90.00
_cell.angle_beta   90.00
_cell.angle_gamma   90.00
#
_symmetry.space_group_name_H-M   'P 1'
#
loop_
_entity.id
_entity.type
_entity.pdbx_description
1 polymer ?
#
loop_
_entity_poly.entity_id
_entity_poly.type
_entity_poly.pdbx_seq_one_letter_code
_entity_poly.pdbx_strand_id
1 'polypeptide(L)'
;MFGILRRKSEKKLYNHPLLGEIILVCSWRARRVTLSVRPSGEVRLTYPRFVSRSQALHFLDTRVEWVERSRQRFADRGATHTDYTTEQIEQMRQEAKETLPKRVAFWAEKFGFRYGRVTIRAARSKWGSCSGENNISLSLFLMTLPPHLRDYVIIHELCHTVHHNHSAAFHSLLNQCLGGAEKSLRNELRQYAGNMQ
;
A
#
# COMPACT_ATOMS: atom_id res chain seq x y z
N MET A 1 -2.14 17.90 -38.02
CA MET A 1 -1.59 16.84 -37.18
C MET A 1 -0.81 17.49 -36.02
N PHE A 2 -1.49 17.84 -34.94
CA PHE A 2 -0.84 18.52 -33.78
C PHE A 2 -0.28 17.45 -32.85
N GLY A 3 1.04 17.32 -32.83
CA GLY A 3 1.76 16.46 -31.89
C GLY A 3 1.57 16.95 -30.48
N ILE A 4 0.91 16.16 -29.63
CA ILE A 4 0.81 16.39 -28.20
C ILE A 4 2.21 16.17 -27.63
N LEU A 5 2.97 17.26 -27.47
CA LEU A 5 4.22 17.26 -26.71
C LEU A 5 3.90 16.76 -25.29
N ARG A 6 4.26 15.51 -25.00
CA ARG A 6 4.26 14.96 -23.62
C ARG A 6 5.21 15.79 -22.78
N ARG A 7 4.66 16.79 -22.07
CA ARG A 7 5.42 17.62 -21.15
C ARG A 7 5.95 16.75 -20.00
N LYS A 8 7.23 16.40 -20.08
CA LYS A 8 7.92 15.59 -19.06
C LYS A 8 8.03 16.38 -17.76
N SER A 9 7.83 15.71 -16.62
CA SER A 9 8.17 16.26 -15.31
C SER A 9 9.67 16.49 -15.23
N GLU A 10 10.07 17.67 -14.76
CA GLU A 10 11.49 18.02 -14.60
C GLU A 10 11.98 17.47 -13.26
N LYS A 11 13.06 16.67 -13.30
CA LYS A 11 13.71 16.11 -12.11
C LYS A 11 15.07 16.80 -11.94
N LYS A 12 15.36 17.25 -10.73
CA LYS A 12 16.65 17.84 -10.36
C LYS A 12 17.12 17.25 -9.03
N LEU A 13 18.41 17.03 -8.90
CA LEU A 13 19.05 16.73 -7.61
C LEU A 13 19.26 18.04 -6.86
N TYR A 14 19.08 17.99 -5.55
CA TYR A 14 19.33 19.09 -4.64
C TYR A 14 19.98 18.55 -3.38
N ASN A 15 21.09 19.14 -3.00
CA ASN A 15 21.78 18.80 -1.76
C ASN A 15 21.21 19.66 -0.62
N HIS A 16 20.39 19.05 0.23
CA HIS A 16 19.79 19.71 1.38
C HIS A 16 20.77 19.67 2.56
N PRO A 17 20.97 20.79 3.31
CA PRO A 17 21.99 20.87 4.37
C PRO A 17 21.91 19.77 5.42
N LEU A 18 20.71 19.34 5.80
CA LEU A 18 20.48 18.33 6.86
C LEU A 18 20.19 16.95 6.29
N LEU A 19 19.51 16.84 5.14
CA LEU A 19 19.03 15.58 4.60
C LEU A 19 19.91 14.95 3.52
N GLY A 20 20.95 15.70 3.06
CA GLY A 20 21.80 15.30 1.94
C GLY A 20 21.07 15.37 0.60
N GLU A 21 21.40 14.47 -0.31
CA GLU A 21 20.83 14.47 -1.66
C GLU A 21 19.35 14.11 -1.66
N ILE A 22 18.54 14.94 -2.32
CA ILE A 22 17.10 14.73 -2.51
C ILE A 22 16.71 14.95 -3.98
N ILE A 23 15.64 14.31 -4.42
CA ILE A 23 15.11 14.46 -5.76
C ILE A 23 13.97 15.47 -5.75
N LEU A 24 14.16 16.60 -6.41
CA LEU A 24 13.12 17.58 -6.68
C LEU A 24 12.40 17.24 -7.99
N VAL A 25 11.08 17.19 -7.97
CA VAL A 25 10.26 16.91 -9.15
C VAL A 25 9.23 18.01 -9.34
N CYS A 26 9.43 18.87 -10.33
CA CYS A 26 8.41 19.80 -10.78
C CYS A 26 7.45 19.07 -11.74
N SER A 27 6.19 18.93 -11.36
CA SER A 27 5.23 18.10 -12.08
C SER A 27 3.98 18.89 -12.52
N TRP A 28 3.60 18.73 -13.79
CA TRP A 28 2.35 19.25 -14.34
C TRP A 28 1.09 18.57 -13.78
N ARG A 29 1.22 17.32 -13.34
CA ARG A 29 0.12 16.52 -12.82
C ARG A 29 -0.09 16.70 -11.32
N ALA A 30 0.93 17.21 -10.62
CA ALA A 30 0.82 17.45 -9.19
C ALA A 30 -0.15 18.60 -8.92
N ARG A 31 -1.05 18.40 -7.97
CA ARG A 31 -1.99 19.42 -7.49
C ARG A 31 -1.57 19.98 -6.12
N ARG A 32 -0.62 19.34 -5.46
CA ARG A 32 -0.09 19.71 -4.14
C ARG A 32 1.38 19.33 -4.02
N VAL A 33 2.07 19.94 -3.06
CA VAL A 33 3.41 19.51 -2.68
C VAL A 33 3.31 18.17 -1.97
N THR A 34 4.16 17.22 -2.35
CA THR A 34 4.19 15.86 -1.77
C THR A 34 5.63 15.48 -1.46
N LEU A 35 5.86 15.06 -0.24
CA LEU A 35 7.13 14.53 0.24
C LEU A 35 7.01 13.02 0.40
N SER A 36 7.98 12.28 -0.09
CA SER A 36 8.05 10.83 0.06
C SER A 36 9.47 10.38 0.37
N VAL A 37 9.59 9.37 1.22
CA VAL A 37 10.85 8.69 1.54
C VAL A 37 10.68 7.24 1.09
N ARG A 38 11.65 6.71 0.35
CA ARG A 38 11.68 5.32 -0.08
C ARG A 38 12.39 4.43 0.94
N PRO A 39 12.20 3.12 0.89
CA PRO A 39 12.95 2.17 1.73
C PRO A 39 14.47 2.30 1.58
N SER A 40 14.95 2.68 0.38
CA SER A 40 16.37 2.99 0.11
C SER A 40 16.89 4.23 0.82
N GLY A 41 16.05 4.99 1.56
CA GLY A 41 16.38 6.29 2.14
C GLY A 41 16.28 7.46 1.14
N GLU A 42 16.01 7.20 -0.16
CA GLU A 42 15.81 8.25 -1.17
C GLU A 42 14.65 9.17 -0.77
N VAL A 43 14.91 10.46 -0.73
CA VAL A 43 13.90 11.48 -0.45
C VAL A 43 13.47 12.14 -1.76
N ARG A 44 12.16 12.24 -1.99
CA ARG A 44 11.61 12.88 -3.17
C ARG A 44 10.58 13.92 -2.77
N LEU A 45 10.79 15.15 -3.23
CA LEU A 45 9.86 16.28 -3.11
C LEU A 45 9.24 16.57 -4.48
N THR A 46 7.95 16.31 -4.62
CA THR A 46 7.19 16.60 -5.83
C THR A 46 6.32 17.83 -5.60
N TYR A 47 6.38 18.81 -6.49
CA TYR A 47 5.58 20.04 -6.40
C TYR A 47 4.99 20.45 -7.75
N PRO A 48 3.81 21.11 -7.74
CA PRO A 48 3.19 21.63 -8.94
C PRO A 48 3.93 22.85 -9.47
N ARG A 49 3.76 23.18 -10.76
CA ARG A 49 4.45 24.30 -11.40
C ARG A 49 4.08 25.68 -10.87
N PHE A 50 2.91 25.81 -10.29
CA PHE A 50 2.47 27.08 -9.67
C PHE A 50 3.07 27.30 -8.27
N VAL A 51 3.78 26.31 -7.71
CA VAL A 51 4.55 26.45 -6.46
C VAL A 51 6.02 26.70 -6.84
N SER A 52 6.60 27.76 -6.30
CA SER A 52 8.02 28.05 -6.52
C SER A 52 8.91 26.99 -5.87
N ARG A 53 10.12 26.84 -6.41
CA ARG A 53 11.13 25.94 -5.79
C ARG A 53 11.41 26.33 -4.34
N SER A 54 11.49 27.62 -4.03
CA SER A 54 11.71 28.11 -2.68
C SER A 54 10.59 27.71 -1.72
N GLN A 55 9.32 27.86 -2.12
CA GLN A 55 8.18 27.43 -1.33
C GLN A 55 8.18 25.90 -1.10
N ALA A 56 8.53 25.12 -2.13
CA ALA A 56 8.63 23.67 -2.00
C ALA A 56 9.75 23.25 -1.03
N LEU A 57 10.91 23.93 -1.08
CA LEU A 57 12.02 23.68 -0.15
C LEU A 57 11.64 24.09 1.27
N HIS A 58 11.01 25.24 1.46
CA HIS A 58 10.51 25.65 2.77
C HIS A 58 9.53 24.62 3.37
N PHE A 59 8.64 24.04 2.55
CA PHE A 59 7.80 22.92 3.01
C PHE A 59 8.64 21.72 3.46
N LEU A 60 9.74 21.40 2.77
CA LEU A 60 10.65 20.32 3.17
C LEU A 60 11.33 20.64 4.51
N ASP A 61 11.81 21.88 4.69
CA ASP A 61 12.47 22.34 5.92
C ASP A 61 11.57 22.10 7.15
N THR A 62 10.27 22.35 7.02
CA THR A 62 9.29 22.08 8.09
C THR A 62 9.04 20.59 8.35
N ARG A 63 9.64 19.70 7.58
CA ARG A 63 9.41 18.23 7.61
C ARG A 63 10.70 17.42 7.78
N VAL A 64 11.82 18.05 8.09
CA VAL A 64 13.13 17.37 8.26
C VAL A 64 13.02 16.23 9.27
N GLU A 65 12.49 16.46 10.46
CA GLU A 65 12.31 15.42 11.47
C GLU A 65 11.40 14.26 10.99
N TRP A 66 10.37 14.57 10.19
CA TRP A 66 9.52 13.53 9.62
C TRP A 66 10.29 12.65 8.63
N VAL A 67 11.18 13.24 7.82
CA VAL A 67 12.04 12.50 6.90
C VAL A 67 12.99 11.60 7.67
N GLU A 68 13.67 12.12 8.70
CA GLU A 68 14.60 11.36 9.52
C GLU A 68 13.90 10.19 10.24
N ARG A 69 12.77 10.46 10.88
CA ARG A 69 11.94 9.40 11.49
C ARG A 69 11.46 8.37 10.47
N SER A 70 11.23 8.79 9.22
CA SER A 70 10.84 7.86 8.16
C SER A 70 12.01 7.02 7.69
N ARG A 71 13.21 7.60 7.53
CA ARG A 71 14.46 6.88 7.23
C ARG A 71 14.78 5.86 8.33
N GLN A 72 14.70 6.29 9.59
CA GLN A 72 14.94 5.40 10.74
C GLN A 72 13.96 4.21 10.75
N ARG A 73 12.67 4.47 10.53
CA ARG A 73 11.68 3.39 10.42
C ARG A 73 11.97 2.41 9.27
N PHE A 74 12.54 2.87 8.16
CA PHE A 74 12.96 1.99 7.08
C PHE A 74 14.25 1.25 7.42
N ALA A 75 15.20 1.86 8.12
CA ALA A 75 16.41 1.21 8.61
C ALA A 75 16.08 0.12 9.63
N ASP A 76 15.21 0.43 10.60
CA ASP A 76 14.74 -0.53 11.62
C ASP A 76 13.98 -1.70 10.98
N ARG A 77 13.21 -1.44 9.92
CA ARG A 77 12.50 -2.45 9.13
C ARG A 77 13.44 -3.24 8.20
N GLY A 78 14.51 -2.64 7.72
CA GLY A 78 15.54 -3.32 6.91
C GLY A 78 16.19 -4.47 7.67
N ALA A 79 16.26 -4.38 8.99
CA ALA A 79 16.70 -5.49 9.85
C ALA A 79 15.70 -6.66 9.91
N THR A 80 14.45 -6.45 9.49
CA THR A 80 13.38 -7.47 9.43
C THR A 80 12.89 -7.76 8.01
N HIS A 81 13.56 -7.20 6.99
CA HIS A 81 13.18 -7.39 5.59
C HIS A 81 13.52 -8.82 5.14
N THR A 82 12.52 -9.62 4.95
CA THR A 82 12.68 -10.94 4.33
C THR A 82 12.78 -10.75 2.82
N ASP A 83 14.02 -10.71 2.31
CA ASP A 83 14.25 -10.77 0.86
C ASP A 83 13.90 -12.18 0.37
N TYR A 84 12.72 -12.32 -0.21
CA TYR A 84 12.33 -13.58 -0.84
C TYR A 84 13.06 -13.75 -2.17
N THR A 85 13.64 -14.94 -2.39
CA THR A 85 14.20 -15.28 -3.69
C THR A 85 13.11 -15.39 -4.76
N THR A 86 13.50 -15.38 -6.03
CA THR A 86 12.56 -15.54 -7.15
C THR A 86 11.80 -16.86 -7.02
N GLU A 87 12.47 -17.92 -6.60
CA GLU A 87 11.90 -19.25 -6.38
C GLU A 87 10.85 -19.24 -5.26
N GLN A 88 11.17 -18.60 -4.13
CA GLN A 88 10.23 -18.46 -3.02
C GLN A 88 8.99 -17.64 -3.41
N ILE A 89 9.17 -16.59 -4.19
CA ILE A 89 8.04 -15.79 -4.71
C ILE A 89 7.17 -16.64 -5.63
N GLU A 90 7.76 -17.46 -6.50
CA GLU A 90 6.99 -18.31 -7.40
C GLU A 90 6.28 -19.43 -6.66
N GLN A 91 6.90 -20.04 -5.66
CA GLN A 91 6.26 -21.02 -4.78
C GLN A 91 5.05 -20.40 -4.06
N MET A 92 5.25 -19.24 -3.39
CA MET A 92 4.15 -18.52 -2.74
C MET A 92 3.03 -18.17 -3.73
N ARG A 93 3.39 -17.85 -4.99
CA ARG A 93 2.40 -17.56 -6.04
C ARG A 93 1.53 -18.77 -6.37
N GLN A 94 2.13 -19.94 -6.49
CA GLN A 94 1.39 -21.18 -6.74
C GLN A 94 0.46 -21.51 -5.58
N GLU A 95 0.98 -21.51 -4.35
CA GLU A 95 0.19 -21.75 -3.15
C GLU A 95 -0.96 -20.74 -3.00
N ALA A 96 -0.69 -19.44 -3.25
CA ALA A 96 -1.70 -18.40 -3.18
C ALA A 96 -2.81 -18.58 -4.23
N LYS A 97 -2.46 -18.99 -5.46
CA LYS A 97 -3.46 -19.25 -6.53
C LYS A 97 -4.37 -20.44 -6.19
N GLU A 98 -3.86 -21.44 -5.49
CA GLU A 98 -4.63 -22.61 -5.08
C GLU A 98 -5.48 -22.35 -3.84
N THR A 99 -4.95 -21.61 -2.87
CA THR A 99 -5.56 -21.46 -1.54
C THR A 99 -6.49 -20.25 -1.46
N LEU A 100 -6.04 -19.06 -1.91
CA LEU A 100 -6.78 -17.83 -1.63
C LEU A 100 -8.13 -17.76 -2.36
N PRO A 101 -8.29 -18.16 -3.64
CA PRO A 101 -9.61 -18.15 -4.29
C PRO A 101 -10.62 -19.07 -3.58
N LYS A 102 -10.19 -20.24 -3.12
CA LYS A 102 -11.05 -21.17 -2.35
C LYS A 102 -11.50 -20.55 -1.03
N ARG A 103 -10.59 -19.84 -0.34
CA ARG A 103 -10.93 -19.13 0.91
C ARG A 103 -11.88 -17.95 0.66
N VAL A 104 -11.70 -17.21 -0.44
CA VAL A 104 -12.64 -16.14 -0.85
C VAL A 104 -14.03 -16.74 -1.10
N ALA A 105 -14.12 -17.83 -1.86
CA ALA A 105 -15.40 -18.51 -2.13
C ALA A 105 -16.07 -18.98 -0.84
N PHE A 106 -15.32 -19.62 0.06
CA PHE A 106 -15.83 -20.08 1.36
C PHE A 106 -16.44 -18.94 2.19
N TRP A 107 -15.71 -17.82 2.34
CA TRP A 107 -16.19 -16.70 3.14
C TRP A 107 -17.33 -15.93 2.45
N ALA A 108 -17.28 -15.83 1.11
CA ALA A 108 -18.37 -15.22 0.34
C ALA A 108 -19.68 -16.02 0.47
N GLU A 109 -19.63 -17.34 0.37
CA GLU A 109 -20.78 -18.21 0.57
C GLU A 109 -21.32 -18.09 2.00
N LYS A 110 -20.42 -18.17 3.00
CA LYS A 110 -20.80 -18.13 4.42
C LYS A 110 -21.53 -16.86 4.82
N PHE A 111 -21.15 -15.72 4.25
CA PHE A 111 -21.72 -14.41 4.59
C PHE A 111 -22.62 -13.82 3.50
N GLY A 112 -22.86 -14.53 2.41
CA GLY A 112 -23.73 -14.10 1.32
C GLY A 112 -23.16 -12.98 0.46
N PHE A 113 -21.83 -12.81 0.41
CA PHE A 113 -21.20 -11.81 -0.44
C PHE A 113 -21.16 -12.21 -1.91
N ARG A 114 -21.33 -11.21 -2.79
CA ARG A 114 -21.16 -11.38 -4.24
C ARG A 114 -19.92 -10.63 -4.68
N TYR A 115 -19.04 -11.32 -5.40
CA TYR A 115 -17.80 -10.72 -5.94
C TYR A 115 -17.63 -11.10 -7.41
N GLY A 116 -16.79 -10.35 -8.12
CA GLY A 116 -16.44 -10.65 -9.51
C GLY A 116 -15.29 -11.67 -9.60
N ARG A 117 -14.18 -11.29 -10.16
CA ARG A 117 -12.98 -12.15 -10.26
C ARG A 117 -12.05 -11.97 -9.08
N VAL A 118 -11.31 -13.04 -8.75
CA VAL A 118 -10.17 -12.99 -7.81
C VAL A 118 -8.85 -12.98 -8.61
N THR A 119 -7.96 -12.07 -8.26
CA THR A 119 -6.62 -11.96 -8.90
C THR A 119 -5.54 -11.97 -7.84
N ILE A 120 -4.49 -12.79 -8.04
CA ILE A 120 -3.33 -12.84 -7.16
C ILE A 120 -2.20 -12.01 -7.77
N ARG A 121 -1.62 -11.11 -6.97
CA ARG A 121 -0.54 -10.19 -7.41
C ARG A 121 0.63 -10.21 -6.43
N ALA A 122 1.84 -9.93 -6.91
CA ALA A 122 3.01 -9.69 -6.07
C ALA A 122 3.02 -8.24 -5.56
N ALA A 123 1.93 -7.81 -4.91
CA ALA A 123 1.81 -6.44 -4.40
C ALA A 123 2.43 -6.33 -3.01
N ARG A 124 3.42 -5.45 -2.85
CA ARG A 124 4.11 -5.19 -1.58
C ARG A 124 3.58 -3.96 -0.83
N SER A 125 2.56 -3.28 -1.35
CA SER A 125 2.01 -2.05 -0.74
C SER A 125 0.67 -2.24 -0.03
N LYS A 126 -0.01 -3.35 -0.27
CA LYS A 126 -1.30 -3.68 0.32
C LYS A 126 -1.58 -5.17 0.28
N TRP A 127 -2.26 -5.69 1.28
CA TRP A 127 -2.65 -7.10 1.39
C TRP A 127 -3.74 -7.49 0.40
N GLY A 128 -4.71 -6.59 0.18
CA GLY A 128 -5.81 -6.77 -0.73
C GLY A 128 -6.36 -5.46 -1.29
N SER A 129 -7.30 -5.57 -2.20
CA SER A 129 -8.16 -4.46 -2.66
C SER A 129 -9.38 -4.99 -3.39
N CYS A 130 -10.52 -4.31 -3.23
CA CYS A 130 -11.73 -4.51 -4.00
C CYS A 130 -11.93 -3.33 -4.97
N SER A 131 -12.29 -3.60 -6.23
CA SER A 131 -12.63 -2.56 -7.21
C SER A 131 -14.10 -2.17 -7.12
N GLY A 132 -14.48 -1.04 -7.77
CA GLY A 132 -15.89 -0.64 -7.88
C GLY A 132 -16.79 -1.65 -8.61
N GLU A 133 -16.21 -2.58 -9.35
CA GLU A 133 -16.88 -3.71 -10.02
C GLU A 133 -16.85 -5.00 -9.16
N ASN A 134 -16.54 -4.90 -7.88
CA ASN A 134 -16.42 -6.01 -6.94
C ASN A 134 -15.35 -7.06 -7.31
N ASN A 135 -14.33 -6.70 -8.12
CA ASN A 135 -13.20 -7.58 -8.37
C ASN A 135 -12.21 -7.49 -7.20
N ILE A 136 -11.82 -8.65 -6.66
CA ILE A 136 -10.91 -8.77 -5.52
C ILE A 136 -9.49 -9.03 -6.04
N SER A 137 -8.53 -8.25 -5.58
CA SER A 137 -7.11 -8.48 -5.83
C SER A 137 -6.41 -8.73 -4.50
N LEU A 138 -5.73 -9.86 -4.36
CA LEU A 138 -5.01 -10.26 -3.16
C LEU A 138 -3.52 -10.35 -3.42
N SER A 139 -2.72 -9.98 -2.43
CA SER A 139 -1.27 -10.16 -2.47
C SER A 139 -0.91 -11.62 -2.21
N LEU A 140 0.05 -12.16 -2.99
CA LEU A 140 0.61 -13.48 -2.69
C LEU A 140 1.32 -13.52 -1.32
N PHE A 141 1.79 -12.37 -0.83
CA PHE A 141 2.40 -12.26 0.50
C PHE A 141 1.41 -12.50 1.65
N LEU A 142 0.11 -12.64 1.39
CA LEU A 142 -0.84 -13.18 2.36
C LEU A 142 -0.43 -14.57 2.86
N MET A 143 0.32 -15.33 2.04
CA MET A 143 0.83 -16.66 2.42
C MET A 143 1.82 -16.60 3.59
N THR A 144 2.43 -15.46 3.86
CA THR A 144 3.32 -15.24 5.02
C THR A 144 2.56 -14.95 6.32
N LEU A 145 1.26 -14.73 6.24
CA LEU A 145 0.42 -14.46 7.41
C LEU A 145 -0.13 -15.75 8.03
N PRO A 146 -0.39 -15.76 9.33
CA PRO A 146 -1.20 -16.79 9.98
C PRO A 146 -2.59 -16.92 9.30
N PRO A 147 -3.19 -18.12 9.31
CA PRO A 147 -4.47 -18.36 8.62
C PRO A 147 -5.59 -17.38 9.01
N HIS A 148 -5.72 -17.06 10.29
CA HIS A 148 -6.76 -16.15 10.79
C HIS A 148 -6.59 -14.70 10.29
N LEU A 149 -5.35 -14.22 10.07
CA LEU A 149 -5.10 -12.92 9.48
C LEU A 149 -5.31 -12.90 7.96
N ARG A 150 -5.04 -14.01 7.28
CA ARG A 150 -5.42 -14.16 5.86
C ARG A 150 -6.93 -14.05 5.70
N ASP A 151 -7.69 -14.76 6.56
CA ASP A 151 -9.15 -14.72 6.56
C ASP A 151 -9.67 -13.32 6.89
N TYR A 152 -9.07 -12.64 7.87
CA TYR A 152 -9.40 -11.25 8.17
C TYR A 152 -9.27 -10.34 6.94
N VAL A 153 -8.17 -10.42 6.19
CA VAL A 153 -7.99 -9.62 4.97
C VAL A 153 -9.02 -10.00 3.91
N ILE A 154 -9.27 -11.29 3.71
CA ILE A 154 -10.26 -11.76 2.73
C ILE A 154 -11.66 -11.23 3.07
N ILE A 155 -12.09 -11.34 4.33
CA ILE A 155 -13.39 -10.84 4.79
C ILE A 155 -13.46 -9.32 4.64
N HIS A 156 -12.37 -8.60 4.94
CA HIS A 156 -12.27 -7.16 4.73
C HIS A 156 -12.53 -6.77 3.26
N GLU A 157 -11.87 -7.45 2.32
CA GLU A 157 -12.06 -7.18 0.88
C GLU A 157 -13.48 -7.60 0.40
N LEU A 158 -14.06 -8.64 0.99
CA LEU A 158 -15.46 -9.03 0.72
C LEU A 158 -16.45 -7.99 1.24
N CYS A 159 -16.22 -7.40 2.42
CA CYS A 159 -17.06 -6.30 2.93
C CYS A 159 -17.04 -5.08 2.00
N HIS A 160 -15.93 -4.86 1.27
CA HIS A 160 -15.86 -3.82 0.25
C HIS A 160 -16.77 -4.06 -0.96
N THR A 161 -17.26 -5.27 -1.19
CA THR A 161 -18.27 -5.53 -2.24
C THR A 161 -19.65 -4.94 -1.90
N VAL A 162 -19.86 -4.58 -0.62
CA VAL A 162 -21.10 -3.95 -0.13
C VAL A 162 -20.84 -2.45 0.18
N HIS A 163 -19.73 -2.17 0.83
CA HIS A 163 -19.36 -0.79 1.23
C HIS A 163 -17.96 -0.46 0.71
N HIS A 164 -17.86 0.27 -0.40
CA HIS A 164 -16.57 0.61 -1.05
C HIS A 164 -15.69 1.57 -0.26
N ASN A 165 -16.18 2.17 0.81
CA ASN A 165 -15.43 3.05 1.70
C ASN A 165 -15.42 2.52 3.15
N HIS A 166 -14.48 2.97 3.95
CA HIS A 166 -14.37 2.60 5.36
C HIS A 166 -15.30 3.45 6.26
N SER A 167 -16.58 3.48 5.92
CA SER A 167 -17.62 4.15 6.71
C SER A 167 -17.96 3.37 8.00
N ALA A 168 -18.78 3.96 8.87
CA ALA A 168 -19.29 3.26 10.05
C ALA A 168 -20.06 1.99 9.68
N ALA A 169 -20.80 2.00 8.55
CA ALA A 169 -21.52 0.83 8.05
C ALA A 169 -20.56 -0.30 7.62
N PHE A 170 -19.42 0.05 6.96
CA PHE A 170 -18.37 -0.92 6.64
C PHE A 170 -17.82 -1.59 7.89
N HIS A 171 -17.41 -0.79 8.89
CA HIS A 171 -16.85 -1.32 10.14
C HIS A 171 -17.87 -2.16 10.94
N SER A 172 -19.15 -1.77 10.91
CA SER A 172 -20.22 -2.55 11.53
C SER A 172 -20.36 -3.93 10.87
N LEU A 173 -20.41 -3.98 9.53
CA LEU A 173 -20.50 -5.23 8.77
C LEU A 173 -19.27 -6.12 9.00
N LEU A 174 -18.07 -5.53 8.89
CA LEU A 174 -16.82 -6.27 9.10
C LEU A 174 -16.74 -6.85 10.51
N ASN A 175 -17.10 -6.05 11.52
CA ASN A 175 -17.08 -6.48 12.92
C ASN A 175 -18.13 -7.59 13.19
N GLN A 176 -19.29 -7.54 12.54
CA GLN A 176 -20.29 -8.60 12.60
C GLN A 176 -19.75 -9.93 12.01
N CYS A 177 -19.11 -9.87 10.84
CA CYS A 177 -18.49 -11.05 10.20
C CYS A 177 -17.36 -11.65 11.05
N LEU A 178 -16.67 -10.84 11.84
CA LEU A 178 -15.52 -11.22 12.67
C LEU A 178 -15.89 -11.50 14.14
N GLY A 179 -17.19 -11.50 14.50
CA GLY A 179 -17.62 -11.74 15.88
C GLY A 179 -17.07 -10.72 16.89
N GLY A 180 -16.88 -9.47 16.50
CA GLY A 180 -16.36 -8.40 17.35
C GLY A 180 -14.84 -8.24 17.35
N ALA A 181 -14.09 -9.06 16.60
CA ALA A 181 -12.62 -9.11 16.66
C ALA A 181 -11.89 -8.15 15.70
N GLU A 182 -12.58 -7.24 14.99
CA GLU A 182 -11.95 -6.36 13.98
C GLU A 182 -10.74 -5.58 14.54
N LYS A 183 -10.88 -4.96 15.71
CA LYS A 183 -9.84 -4.10 16.28
C LYS A 183 -8.58 -4.89 16.66
N SER A 184 -8.73 -6.08 17.23
CA SER A 184 -7.61 -6.95 17.62
C SER A 184 -6.88 -7.48 16.38
N LEU A 185 -7.60 -8.01 15.40
CA LEU A 185 -7.03 -8.54 14.16
C LEU A 185 -6.32 -7.45 13.35
N ARG A 186 -6.89 -6.26 13.28
CA ARG A 186 -6.25 -5.10 12.63
C ARG A 186 -4.95 -4.69 13.33
N ASN A 187 -4.92 -4.71 14.65
CA ASN A 187 -3.70 -4.39 15.40
C ASN A 187 -2.63 -5.47 15.24
N GLU A 188 -3.02 -6.73 15.24
CA GLU A 188 -2.13 -7.86 14.99
C GLU A 188 -1.56 -7.81 13.55
N LEU A 189 -2.40 -7.57 12.54
CA LEU A 189 -1.95 -7.46 11.15
C LEU A 189 -0.90 -6.34 10.95
N ARG A 190 -0.95 -5.26 11.72
CA ARG A 190 0.06 -4.19 11.66
C ARG A 190 1.47 -4.66 12.00
N GLN A 191 1.62 -5.70 12.82
CA GLN A 191 2.92 -6.27 13.18
C GLN A 191 3.58 -6.95 11.98
N TYR A 192 2.76 -7.43 11.03
CA TYR A 192 3.22 -8.08 9.79
C TYR A 192 3.43 -7.11 8.63
N ALA A 193 3.25 -5.80 8.83
CA ALA A 193 3.43 -4.83 7.74
C ALA A 193 4.86 -4.81 7.15
N GLY A 194 5.85 -5.28 7.90
CA GLY A 194 7.22 -5.49 7.44
C GLY A 194 7.36 -6.60 6.38
N ASN A 195 6.50 -7.62 6.41
CA ASN A 195 6.60 -8.79 5.51
C ASN A 195 6.25 -8.47 4.05
N MET A 196 5.66 -7.31 3.79
CA MET A 196 5.26 -6.86 2.46
C MET A 196 6.28 -5.94 1.77
N GLN A 197 7.32 -5.50 2.45
CA GLN A 197 8.26 -4.50 1.90
C GLN A 197 9.54 -5.11 1.38
#